data_14651d6d3c71ed3738dbe88e1c1c91ea
#
_entry.id   14651d6d3c71ed3738dbe88e1c1c91ea
#
_cell.length_a   1.000
_cell.length_b   1.000
_cell.length_c   1.000
_cell.angle_alpha   90.00
_cell.angle_beta   90.00
_cell.angle_gamma   90.00
#
_symmetry.space_group_name_H-M   'P 1'
#
loop_
_entity.id
_entity.type
_entity.pdbx_description
1 polymer ?
#
loop_
_entity_poly.entity_id
_entity_poly.type
_entity_poly.pdbx_seq_one_letter_code
_entity_poly.pdbx_strand_id
1 'polypeptide(L)' 'MSKYLIRIEGMACGNCVKHIEEALEANSKVDKFNVEIGKAVVEGTISENELKDLIEDVGYDVTEVSK' A
#
# COMPACT_ATOMS: atom_id res chain seq x y z
N MET A 1 -12.31 -10.12 -5.81
CA MET A 1 -11.29 -9.64 -4.86
C MET A 1 -9.91 -9.90 -5.41
N SER A 2 -9.06 -8.91 -5.36
CA SER A 2 -7.71 -9.01 -5.90
C SER A 2 -6.68 -8.82 -4.80
N LYS A 3 -5.57 -9.50 -4.96
CA LYS A 3 -4.44 -9.39 -4.04
C LYS A 3 -3.26 -8.77 -4.79
N TYR A 4 -2.68 -7.75 -4.22
CA TYR A 4 -1.55 -7.05 -4.82
C TYR A 4 -0.34 -7.08 -3.89
N LEU A 5 0.83 -7.32 -4.49
CA LEU A 5 2.09 -7.15 -3.78
C LEU A 5 2.73 -5.88 -4.32
N ILE A 6 2.96 -4.93 -3.43
CA ILE A 6 3.47 -3.62 -3.81
C ILE A 6 4.85 -3.43 -3.21
N ARG A 7 5.81 -3.03 -4.05
CA ARG A 7 7.13 -2.66 -3.57
C ARG A 7 7.22 -1.16 -3.45
N ILE A 8 7.69 -0.70 -2.31
CA ILE A 8 7.70 0.71 -1.95
C ILE A 8 9.11 1.14 -1.59
N GLU A 9 9.55 2.27 -2.15
CA GLU A 9 10.82 2.86 -1.79
C GLU A 9 10.63 4.07 -0.88
N GLY A 10 11.64 4.39 -0.12
CA GLY A 10 11.60 5.52 0.80
C GLY A 10 11.12 5.18 2.20
N MET A 11 10.78 3.92 2.45
CA MET A 11 10.38 3.47 3.77
C MET A 11 11.61 3.14 4.59
N ALA A 12 11.95 3.99 5.53
CA ALA A 12 13.16 3.83 6.33
C ALA A 12 12.88 3.47 7.80
N CYS A 13 11.64 3.51 8.24
CA CYS A 13 11.32 3.28 9.66
C CYS A 13 9.89 2.78 9.84
N GLY A 14 9.59 2.33 11.06
CA GLY A 14 8.28 1.81 11.40
C GLY A 14 7.14 2.83 11.28
N ASN A 15 7.43 4.11 11.40
CA ASN A 15 6.41 5.14 11.25
C ASN A 15 5.88 5.21 9.82
N CYS A 16 6.72 4.91 8.85
CA CYS A 16 6.32 4.86 7.46
C CYS A 16 5.30 3.75 7.22
N VAL A 17 5.54 2.58 7.82
CA VAL A 17 4.62 1.46 7.77
C VAL A 17 3.27 1.87 8.32
N LYS A 18 3.27 2.54 9.46
CA LYS A 18 2.04 2.95 10.12
C LYS A 18 1.23 3.93 9.28
N HIS A 19 1.89 4.88 8.63
CA HIS A 19 1.20 5.85 7.77
C HIS A 19 0.49 5.15 6.61
N ILE A 20 1.14 4.16 6.01
CA ILE A 20 0.55 3.41 4.92
C ILE A 20 -0.61 2.56 5.42
N GLU A 21 -0.45 1.94 6.58
CA GLU A 21 -1.53 1.15 7.18
C GLU A 21 -2.77 2.00 7.42
N GLU A 22 -2.60 3.20 7.96
CA GLU A 22 -3.71 4.11 8.20
C GLU A 22 -4.40 4.51 6.90
N ALA A 23 -3.63 4.79 5.86
CA ALA A 23 -4.17 5.15 4.56
C ALA A 23 -4.99 4.01 3.95
N LEU A 24 -4.49 2.79 4.07
CA LEU A 24 -5.19 1.60 3.57
C LEU A 24 -6.45 1.32 4.38
N GLU A 25 -6.36 1.45 5.69
CA GLU A 25 -7.51 1.23 6.56
C GLU A 25 -8.64 2.22 6.28
N ALA A 26 -8.30 3.44 5.94
CA ALA A 26 -9.26 4.48 5.62
C ALA A 26 -9.97 4.26 4.28
N ASN A 27 -9.45 3.37 3.44
CA ASN A 27 -10.01 3.12 2.13
C ASN A 27 -11.00 1.96 2.19
N SER A 28 -12.27 2.23 1.87
CA SER A 28 -13.35 1.24 1.96
C SER A 28 -13.22 0.11 0.94
N LYS A 29 -12.39 0.27 -0.08
CA LYS A 29 -12.17 -0.76 -1.09
C LYS A 29 -11.13 -1.78 -0.69
N VAL A 30 -10.41 -1.53 0.41
CA VAL A 30 -9.40 -2.43 0.92
C VAL A 30 -10.01 -3.32 2.00
N ASP A 31 -9.97 -4.64 1.79
CA ASP A 31 -10.50 -5.61 2.75
C ASP A 31 -9.45 -6.03 3.76
N LYS A 32 -8.25 -6.34 3.27
CA LYS A 32 -7.16 -6.78 4.12
C LYS A 32 -5.85 -6.18 3.62
N PHE A 33 -4.94 -5.96 4.52
CA PHE A 33 -3.62 -5.48 4.15
C PHE A 33 -2.58 -5.95 5.15
N ASN A 34 -1.35 -6.04 4.68
CA ASN A 34 -0.20 -6.32 5.53
C ASN A 34 0.95 -5.47 5.00
N VAL A 35 1.45 -4.56 5.81
CA VAL A 35 2.50 -3.63 5.41
C VAL A 35 3.78 -3.94 6.15
N GLU A 36 4.87 -4.01 5.39
CA GLU A 36 6.21 -4.20 5.92
C GLU A 36 7.11 -3.12 5.36
N ILE A 37 8.29 -2.96 5.95
CA ILE A 37 9.26 -2.00 5.42
C ILE A 37 9.66 -2.43 4.01
N GLY A 38 9.40 -1.55 3.06
CA GLY A 38 9.75 -1.78 1.65
C GLY A 38 8.71 -2.51 0.83
N LYS A 39 7.66 -3.05 1.45
CA LYS A 39 6.62 -3.74 0.69
C LYS A 39 5.28 -3.76 1.43
N ALA A 40 4.22 -3.96 0.67
CA ALA A 40 2.89 -4.10 1.24
C ALA A 40 2.10 -5.12 0.43
N VAL A 41 1.23 -5.86 1.12
CA VAL A 41 0.28 -6.77 0.48
C VAL A 41 -1.10 -6.23 0.78
N VAL A 42 -1.90 -6.03 -0.26
CA VAL A 42 -3.24 -5.47 -0.13
C VAL A 42 -4.24 -6.36 -0.85
N GLU A 43 -5.34 -6.66 -0.18
CA GLU A 43 -6.44 -7.43 -0.77
C GLU A 43 -7.71 -6.59 -0.73
N GLY A 44 -8.47 -6.63 -1.82
CA GLY A 44 -9.74 -5.94 -1.89
C GLY A 44 -10.18 -5.68 -3.32
N THR A 45 -11.13 -4.77 -3.46
CA THR A 45 -11.67 -4.39 -4.77
C THR A 45 -11.00 -3.14 -5.33
N ILE A 46 -10.03 -2.60 -4.64
CA ILE A 46 -9.28 -1.42 -5.08
C ILE A 46 -8.46 -1.77 -6.33
N SER A 47 -8.33 -0.82 -7.25
CA SER A 47 -7.55 -1.02 -8.45
C SER A 47 -6.07 -0.75 -8.20
N GLU A 48 -5.23 -1.26 -9.10
CA GLU A 48 -3.78 -1.04 -9.04
C GLU A 48 -3.43 0.44 -9.05
N ASN A 49 -4.07 1.20 -9.93
CA ASN A 49 -3.82 2.63 -10.03
C ASN A 49 -4.21 3.38 -8.75
N GLU A 50 -5.32 3.00 -8.15
CA GLU A 50 -5.75 3.60 -6.91
C GLU A 50 -4.79 3.32 -5.76
N LEU A 51 -4.28 2.09 -5.69
CA LEU A 51 -3.28 1.72 -4.69
C LEU A 51 -2.02 2.54 -4.85
N LYS A 52 -1.55 2.68 -6.09
CA LYS A 52 -0.36 3.45 -6.37
C LYS A 52 -0.54 4.91 -5.97
N ASP A 53 -1.65 5.51 -6.37
CA ASP A 53 -1.96 6.89 -6.03
C ASP A 53 -2.05 7.09 -4.52
N LEU A 54 -2.67 6.16 -3.83
CA LEU A 54 -2.83 6.22 -2.38
C LEU A 54 -1.49 6.22 -1.67
N ILE A 55 -0.58 5.36 -2.09
CA ILE A 55 0.75 5.27 -1.47
C ILE A 55 1.60 6.49 -1.82
N GLU A 56 1.53 6.95 -3.05
CA GLU A 56 2.26 8.14 -3.46
C GLU A 56 1.75 9.39 -2.74
N ASP A 57 0.47 9.44 -2.48
CA ASP A 57 -0.14 10.54 -1.74
C ASP A 57 0.38 10.62 -0.29
N VAL A 58 0.72 9.48 0.29
CA VAL A 58 1.33 9.43 1.62
C VAL A 58 2.77 9.96 1.60
N GLY A 59 3.42 9.92 0.44
CA GLY A 59 4.77 10.47 0.27
C GLY A 59 5.83 9.42 -0.05
N TYR A 60 5.43 8.25 -0.51
CA TYR A 60 6.37 7.18 -0.86
C TYR A 60 6.25 6.82 -2.33
N ASP A 61 7.33 6.22 -2.86
CA ASP A 61 7.36 5.81 -4.25
C ASP A 61 7.02 4.34 -4.39
N VAL A 62 6.14 4.03 -5.33
CA VAL A 62 5.81 2.65 -5.68
C VAL A 62 6.72 2.24 -6.84
N THR A 63 7.54 1.22 -6.63
CA THR A 63 8.47 0.75 -7.65
C THR A 63 7.92 -0.42 -8.45
N GLU A 64 7.06 -1.23 -7.83
CA GLU A 64 6.50 -2.39 -8.50
C GLU A 64 5.16 -2.76 -7.87
N VAL A 65 4.22 -3.18 -8.70
CA VAL A 65 2.94 -3.74 -8.24
C VAL A 65 2.75 -5.07 -8.95
N SER A 66 2.56 -6.13 -8.17
CA SER A 66 2.31 -7.48 -8.68
C SER A 66 0.99 -8.02 -8.14
N LYS A 67 0.37 -8.86 -8.93
CA LYS A 67 -0.84 -9.55 -8.50
C LYS A 67 -0.54 -10.94 -7.99
#